data_d3c10ef69ce4867c5b779ebdac78ffa5
#
_entry.id   d3c10ef69ce4867c5b779ebdac78ffa5
#
_cell.length_a   1.000
_cell.length_b   1.000
_cell.length_c   1.000
_cell.angle_alpha   90.00
_cell.angle_beta   90.00
_cell.angle_gamma   90.00
#
_symmetry.space_group_name_H-M   'P 1'
#
loop_
_entity.id
_entity.type
_entity.pdbx_description
1 polymer ?
#
loop_
_entity_poly.entity_id
_entity_poly.type
_entity_poly.pdbx_seq_one_letter_code
_entity_poly.pdbx_strand_id
1 'polypeptide(L)'
;MPSELADVCCERKPRPADQQRRRLIKLLRAGADVNATDKNGVTALHHAVRFRSPAAVKTLIEYGANVNQTCRRSGSTPLHRAVTQTGAPGTAGKGQAALEIVKLLLAAGADPAVANRAGKSPGDYVKDPLMRSLLQQRTRRSKAK
;
A
#
# COMPACT_ATOMS: atom_id res chain seq x y z
N MET A 1 9.40 15.88 9.43
CA MET A 1 10.35 14.80 9.72
C MET A 1 9.96 13.54 8.96
N PRO A 2 10.92 12.80 8.38
CA PRO A 2 10.57 11.51 7.82
C PRO A 2 10.05 10.60 8.95
N SER A 3 9.03 9.87 8.65
CA SER A 3 8.45 8.93 9.61
C SER A 3 9.38 7.73 9.80
N GLU A 4 9.70 7.37 11.04
CA GLU A 4 10.46 6.16 11.34
C GLU A 4 9.75 4.91 10.79
N LEU A 5 8.42 4.91 10.75
CA LEU A 5 7.65 3.84 10.14
C LEU A 5 7.95 3.72 8.64
N ALA A 6 8.02 4.86 7.95
CA ALA A 6 8.35 4.88 6.53
C ALA A 6 9.77 4.34 6.28
N ASP A 7 10.73 4.70 7.15
CA ASP A 7 12.10 4.22 7.05
C ASP A 7 12.19 2.70 7.13
N VAL A 8 11.44 2.09 8.05
CA VAL A 8 11.38 0.62 8.17
C VAL A 8 10.82 -0.01 6.89
N CYS A 9 9.88 0.65 6.24
CA CYS A 9 9.27 0.15 5.01
C CYS A 9 10.15 0.33 3.77
N CYS A 10 11.14 1.23 3.82
CA CYS A 10 11.98 1.60 2.66
C CYS A 10 13.38 1.00 2.67
N GLU A 11 13.62 -0.02 3.45
CA GLU A 11 14.96 -0.61 3.56
C GLU A 11 15.40 -1.26 2.24
N ARG A 12 16.58 -0.82 1.73
CA ARG A 12 17.14 -1.35 0.48
C ARG A 12 17.48 -2.84 0.56
N LYS A 13 17.87 -3.30 1.75
CA LYS A 13 18.07 -4.72 2.02
C LYS A 13 16.91 -5.18 2.90
N PRO A 14 15.94 -5.88 2.31
CA PRO A 14 14.77 -6.27 3.10
C PRO A 14 15.18 -7.19 4.24
N ARG A 15 14.77 -6.84 5.42
CA ARG A 15 14.91 -7.70 6.59
C ARG A 15 13.89 -8.84 6.48
N PRO A 16 14.13 -9.97 7.17
CA PRO A 16 13.07 -10.97 7.29
C PRO A 16 11.75 -10.33 7.76
N ALA A 17 10.65 -10.82 7.21
CA ALA A 17 9.33 -10.24 7.45
C ALA A 17 8.98 -10.11 8.93
N ASP A 18 9.38 -11.08 9.74
CA ASP A 18 9.13 -11.07 11.19
C ASP A 18 9.91 -9.97 11.91
N GLN A 19 11.14 -9.69 11.49
CA GLN A 19 11.95 -8.60 12.07
C GLN A 19 11.36 -7.24 11.69
N GLN A 20 10.96 -7.06 10.45
CA GLN A 20 10.30 -5.83 9.99
C GLN A 20 9.02 -5.59 10.78
N ARG A 21 8.20 -6.63 10.94
CA ARG A 21 6.96 -6.56 11.71
C ARG A 21 7.21 -6.15 13.17
N ARG A 22 8.20 -6.74 13.82
CA ARG A 22 8.55 -6.42 15.22
C ARG A 22 8.96 -4.96 15.38
N ARG A 23 9.75 -4.44 14.46
CA ARG A 23 10.17 -3.03 14.47
C ARG A 23 8.98 -2.09 14.29
N LEU A 24 8.09 -2.40 13.36
CA LEU A 24 6.88 -1.62 13.14
C LEU A 24 6.00 -1.61 14.39
N ILE A 25 5.75 -2.79 14.97
CA ILE A 25 4.93 -2.92 16.18
C ILE A 25 5.54 -2.12 17.33
N LYS A 26 6.85 -2.20 17.51
CA LYS A 26 7.54 -1.45 18.57
C LYS A 26 7.31 0.06 18.42
N LEU A 27 7.46 0.60 17.22
CA LEU A 27 7.24 2.01 16.94
C LEU A 27 5.77 2.41 17.14
N LEU A 28 4.85 1.60 16.67
CA LEU A 28 3.40 1.86 16.78
C LEU A 28 2.94 1.82 18.25
N ARG A 29 3.45 0.88 19.04
CA ARG A 29 3.15 0.80 20.47
C ARG A 29 3.77 1.95 21.25
N ALA A 30 4.87 2.50 20.75
CA ALA A 30 5.51 3.68 21.36
C ALA A 30 4.78 5.00 21.02
N GLY A 31 3.69 4.95 20.24
CA GLY A 31 2.87 6.11 19.94
C GLY A 31 3.11 6.71 18.58
N ALA A 32 3.85 6.06 17.68
CA ALA A 32 4.02 6.55 16.31
C ALA A 32 2.67 6.61 15.58
N ASP A 33 2.43 7.70 14.86
CA ASP A 33 1.20 7.87 14.08
C ASP A 33 1.27 7.05 12.80
N VAL A 34 0.43 6.03 12.71
CA VAL A 34 0.38 5.13 11.55
C VAL A 34 0.02 5.88 10.25
N ASN A 35 -0.70 6.99 10.36
CA ASN A 35 -1.15 7.80 9.23
C ASN A 35 -0.31 9.08 9.03
N ALA A 36 0.83 9.18 9.69
CA ALA A 36 1.72 10.33 9.50
C ALA A 36 2.19 10.41 8.04
N THR A 37 2.17 11.62 7.50
CA THR A 37 2.56 11.88 6.11
C THR A 37 3.83 12.71 6.06
N ASP A 38 4.62 12.50 4.99
CA ASP A 38 5.71 13.42 4.67
C ASP A 38 5.16 14.68 3.97
N LYS A 39 6.05 15.56 3.51
CA LYS A 39 5.67 16.79 2.80
C LYS A 39 4.86 16.55 1.52
N ASN A 40 4.94 15.34 0.96
CA ASN A 40 4.21 14.96 -0.26
C ASN A 40 2.91 14.21 0.05
N GLY A 41 2.53 14.10 1.32
CA GLY A 41 1.33 13.38 1.74
C GLY A 41 1.48 11.86 1.67
N VAL A 42 2.71 11.34 1.62
CA VAL A 42 3.00 9.90 1.51
C VAL A 42 3.08 9.29 2.90
N THR A 43 2.35 8.20 3.12
CA THR A 43 2.34 7.46 4.39
C THR A 43 3.28 6.26 4.36
N ALA A 44 3.52 5.67 5.54
CA ALA A 44 4.26 4.41 5.63
C ALA A 44 3.60 3.31 4.80
N LEU A 45 2.26 3.28 4.73
CA LEU A 45 1.54 2.30 3.92
C LEU A 45 1.87 2.43 2.43
N HIS A 46 1.95 3.65 1.90
CA HIS A 46 2.37 3.87 0.51
C HIS A 46 3.76 3.27 0.26
N HIS A 47 4.70 3.47 1.18
CA HIS A 47 6.06 2.92 1.06
C HIS A 47 6.07 1.39 1.15
N ALA A 48 5.33 0.82 2.10
CA ALA A 48 5.25 -0.64 2.26
C ALA A 48 4.70 -1.30 0.99
N VAL A 49 3.70 -0.70 0.36
CA VAL A 49 3.13 -1.18 -0.91
C VAL A 49 4.16 -1.05 -2.04
N ARG A 50 4.81 0.10 -2.14
CA ARG A 50 5.82 0.35 -3.17
C ARG A 50 6.97 -0.65 -3.11
N PHE A 51 7.44 -0.99 -1.92
CA PHE A 51 8.54 -1.93 -1.71
C PHE A 51 8.09 -3.40 -1.66
N ARG A 52 6.82 -3.67 -1.92
CA ARG A 52 6.25 -5.03 -1.97
C ARG A 52 6.48 -5.82 -0.69
N SER A 53 6.09 -5.22 0.45
CA SER A 53 6.23 -5.82 1.77
C SER A 53 4.86 -6.20 2.36
N PRO A 54 4.30 -7.38 2.06
CA PRO A 54 2.97 -7.76 2.55
C PRO A 54 2.87 -7.77 4.08
N ALA A 55 3.93 -8.20 4.76
CA ALA A 55 3.97 -8.20 6.23
C ALA A 55 3.85 -6.80 6.80
N ALA A 56 4.55 -5.81 6.22
CA ALA A 56 4.45 -4.42 6.65
C ALA A 56 3.06 -3.84 6.36
N VAL A 57 2.51 -4.12 5.18
CA VAL A 57 1.16 -3.69 4.80
C VAL A 57 0.13 -4.22 5.81
N LYS A 58 0.18 -5.51 6.10
CA LYS A 58 -0.73 -6.15 7.05
C LYS A 58 -0.63 -5.52 8.44
N THR A 59 0.60 -5.32 8.92
CA THR A 59 0.84 -4.73 10.24
C THR A 59 0.29 -3.31 10.33
N LEU A 60 0.57 -2.48 9.33
CA LEU A 60 0.07 -1.09 9.30
C LEU A 60 -1.46 -1.05 9.28
N ILE A 61 -2.10 -1.92 8.51
CA ILE A 61 -3.57 -2.01 8.46
C ILE A 61 -4.13 -2.42 9.82
N GLU A 62 -3.52 -3.40 10.49
CA GLU A 62 -3.93 -3.85 11.82
C GLU A 62 -3.90 -2.71 12.85
N TYR A 63 -3.01 -1.74 12.68
CA TYR A 63 -2.87 -0.58 13.56
C TYR A 63 -3.61 0.66 13.06
N GLY A 64 -4.53 0.51 12.11
CA GLY A 64 -5.44 1.57 11.70
C GLY A 64 -4.98 2.44 10.53
N ALA A 65 -4.07 1.95 9.69
CA ALA A 65 -3.64 2.71 8.52
C ALA A 65 -4.83 3.02 7.59
N ASN A 66 -4.88 4.27 7.11
CA ASN A 66 -5.90 4.68 6.14
C ASN A 66 -5.55 4.13 4.76
N VAL A 67 -6.29 3.12 4.31
CA VAL A 67 -6.02 2.44 3.03
C VAL A 67 -6.41 3.27 1.81
N ASN A 68 -7.15 4.36 2.00
CA ASN A 68 -7.59 5.26 0.92
C ASN A 68 -6.87 6.61 0.95
N GLN A 69 -5.79 6.74 1.71
CA GLN A 69 -5.02 7.98 1.78
C GLN A 69 -4.39 8.30 0.43
N THR A 70 -4.61 9.51 -0.06
CA THR A 70 -4.01 9.99 -1.31
C THR A 70 -2.76 10.83 -1.03
N CYS A 71 -1.74 10.68 -1.86
CA CYS A 71 -0.56 11.55 -1.78
C CYS A 71 -0.82 12.85 -2.55
N ARG A 72 -0.11 13.94 -2.17
CA ARG A 72 -0.33 15.25 -2.78
C ARG A 72 0.12 15.35 -4.24
N ARG A 73 1.22 14.69 -4.56
CA ARG A 73 1.86 14.85 -5.87
C ARG A 73 1.03 14.25 -7.00
N SER A 74 0.59 13.00 -6.84
CA SER A 74 -0.14 12.28 -7.89
C SER A 74 -1.59 11.99 -7.55
N GLY A 75 -1.99 12.21 -6.30
CA GLY A 75 -3.32 11.82 -5.82
C GLY A 75 -3.51 10.32 -5.75
N SER A 76 -2.41 9.55 -5.74
CA SER A 76 -2.47 8.09 -5.74
C SER A 76 -2.77 7.54 -4.36
N THR A 77 -3.60 6.49 -4.32
CA THR A 77 -3.83 5.68 -3.14
C THR A 77 -2.79 4.56 -3.06
N PRO A 78 -2.66 3.86 -1.92
CA PRO A 78 -1.83 2.66 -1.88
C PRO A 78 -2.20 1.63 -2.95
N LEU A 79 -3.49 1.50 -3.28
CA LEU A 79 -3.95 0.57 -4.31
C LEU A 79 -3.41 0.93 -5.71
N HIS A 80 -3.33 2.22 -6.06
CA HIS A 80 -2.67 2.64 -7.30
C HIS A 80 -1.23 2.13 -7.36
N ARG A 81 -0.50 2.25 -6.27
CA ARG A 81 0.90 1.80 -6.20
C ARG A 81 1.04 0.28 -6.25
N ALA A 82 0.05 -0.45 -5.72
CA ALA A 82 0.08 -1.91 -5.73
C ALA A 82 -0.02 -2.49 -7.14
N VAL A 83 -0.73 -1.81 -8.05
CA VAL A 83 -0.98 -2.31 -9.41
C VAL A 83 -0.01 -1.74 -10.44
N THR A 84 0.84 -0.78 -10.08
CA THR A 84 1.84 -0.21 -10.99
C THR A 84 3.22 -0.83 -10.72
N GLN A 85 4.08 -0.82 -11.75
CA GLN A 85 5.48 -1.18 -11.55
C GLN A 85 6.17 -0.01 -10.84
N THR A 86 6.88 -0.30 -9.78
CA THR A 86 7.43 0.75 -8.92
C THR A 86 8.86 1.17 -9.26
N GLY A 87 9.63 0.29 -9.89
CA GLY A 87 11.06 0.51 -10.07
C GLY A 87 11.85 0.60 -8.75
N ALA A 88 11.20 0.33 -7.62
CA ALA A 88 11.89 0.37 -6.33
C ALA A 88 12.89 -0.79 -6.21
N PRO A 89 14.03 -0.58 -5.51
CA PRO A 89 15.02 -1.64 -5.34
C PRO A 89 14.41 -2.89 -4.67
N GLY A 90 14.79 -4.06 -5.16
CA GLY A 90 14.36 -5.34 -4.58
C GLY A 90 12.95 -5.77 -4.92
N THR A 91 12.24 -5.08 -5.83
CA THR A 91 10.86 -5.44 -6.17
C THR A 91 10.73 -6.22 -7.47
N ALA A 92 11.81 -6.37 -8.23
CA ALA A 92 11.78 -7.16 -9.46
C ALA A 92 11.39 -8.61 -9.14
N GLY A 93 10.44 -9.16 -9.91
CA GLY A 93 9.97 -10.54 -9.71
C GLY A 93 8.99 -10.74 -8.54
N LYS A 94 8.54 -9.68 -7.86
CA LYS A 94 7.64 -9.80 -6.71
C LYS A 94 6.15 -9.64 -7.09
N GLY A 95 5.74 -10.20 -8.22
CA GLY A 95 4.33 -10.17 -8.65
C GLY A 95 3.38 -10.84 -7.66
N GLN A 96 3.81 -11.94 -7.02
CA GLN A 96 3.02 -12.63 -6.02
C GLN A 96 2.80 -11.76 -4.78
N ALA A 97 3.84 -11.05 -4.34
CA ALA A 97 3.73 -10.12 -3.21
C ALA A 97 2.78 -8.98 -3.54
N ALA A 98 2.83 -8.44 -4.76
CA ALA A 98 1.91 -7.39 -5.21
C ALA A 98 0.46 -7.87 -5.19
N LEU A 99 0.20 -9.09 -5.65
CA LEU A 99 -1.14 -9.68 -5.62
C LEU A 99 -1.67 -9.82 -4.19
N GLU A 100 -0.83 -10.31 -3.28
CA GLU A 100 -1.17 -10.44 -1.87
C GLU A 100 -1.50 -9.06 -1.25
N ILE A 101 -0.72 -8.03 -1.58
CA ILE A 101 -0.95 -6.67 -1.12
C ILE A 101 -2.30 -6.14 -1.61
N VAL A 102 -2.63 -6.38 -2.89
CA VAL A 102 -3.94 -5.99 -3.44
C VAL A 102 -5.07 -6.63 -2.64
N LYS A 103 -4.96 -7.92 -2.34
CA LYS A 103 -5.96 -8.63 -1.54
C LYS A 103 -6.10 -8.02 -0.13
N LEU A 104 -4.97 -7.71 0.52
CA LEU A 104 -4.97 -7.10 1.85
C LEU A 104 -5.64 -5.72 1.85
N LEU A 105 -5.32 -4.90 0.86
CA LEU A 105 -5.90 -3.56 0.74
C LEU A 105 -7.41 -3.62 0.49
N LEU A 106 -7.85 -4.47 -0.42
CA LEU A 106 -9.28 -4.61 -0.73
C LEU A 106 -10.06 -5.15 0.48
N ALA A 107 -9.49 -6.12 1.20
CA ALA A 107 -10.13 -6.65 2.42
C ALA A 107 -10.26 -5.59 3.52
N ALA A 108 -9.36 -4.61 3.54
CA ALA A 108 -9.38 -3.51 4.50
C ALA A 108 -10.27 -2.33 4.06
N GLY A 109 -10.92 -2.42 2.91
CA GLY A 109 -11.84 -1.38 2.43
C GLY A 109 -11.24 -0.41 1.42
N ALA A 110 -10.10 -0.73 0.79
CA ALA A 110 -9.57 0.11 -0.28
C ALA A 110 -10.56 0.24 -1.42
N ASP A 111 -10.78 1.46 -1.88
CA ASP A 111 -11.74 1.75 -2.95
C ASP A 111 -11.03 1.72 -4.31
N PRO A 112 -11.37 0.77 -5.20
CA PRO A 112 -10.75 0.70 -6.53
C PRO A 112 -11.26 1.77 -7.50
N ALA A 113 -12.24 2.56 -7.12
CA ALA A 113 -12.82 3.58 -7.99
C ALA A 113 -12.22 4.98 -7.78
N VAL A 114 -11.33 5.17 -6.80
CA VAL A 114 -10.71 6.47 -6.54
C VAL A 114 -9.80 6.87 -7.70
N ALA A 115 -10.05 8.04 -8.29
CA ALA A 115 -9.22 8.57 -9.37
C ALA A 115 -8.06 9.40 -8.78
N ASN A 116 -6.88 9.26 -9.38
CA ASN A 116 -5.74 10.12 -9.06
C ASN A 116 -5.85 11.45 -9.80
N ARG A 117 -4.82 12.30 -9.70
CA ARG A 117 -4.83 13.62 -10.36
C ARG A 117 -4.89 13.53 -11.89
N ALA A 118 -4.46 12.41 -12.48
CA ALA A 118 -4.58 12.16 -13.92
C ALA A 118 -5.98 11.67 -14.30
N GLY A 119 -6.91 11.57 -13.36
CA GLY A 119 -8.27 11.09 -13.60
C GLY A 119 -8.37 9.58 -13.75
N LYS A 120 -7.35 8.83 -13.30
CA LYS A 120 -7.28 7.39 -13.48
C LYS A 120 -7.43 6.64 -12.16
N SER A 121 -8.24 5.59 -12.18
CA SER A 121 -8.39 4.65 -11.07
C SER A 121 -7.30 3.58 -11.09
N PRO A 122 -7.11 2.82 -10.00
CA PRO A 122 -6.19 1.68 -10.01
C PRO A 122 -6.44 0.71 -11.17
N GLY A 123 -7.70 0.47 -11.53
CA GLY A 123 -8.05 -0.42 -12.63
C GLY A 123 -7.52 0.02 -13.98
N ASP A 124 -7.28 1.32 -14.17
CA ASP A 124 -6.74 1.86 -15.42
C ASP A 124 -5.25 1.51 -15.62
N TYR A 125 -4.56 1.17 -14.55
CA TYR A 125 -3.13 0.83 -14.60
C TYR A 125 -2.87 -0.67 -14.57
N VAL A 126 -3.84 -1.48 -14.17
CA VAL A 126 -3.62 -2.90 -13.93
C VAL A 126 -3.43 -3.65 -15.25
N LYS A 127 -2.37 -4.45 -15.32
CA LYS A 127 -2.09 -5.30 -16.48
C LYS A 127 -2.35 -6.77 -16.20
N ASP A 128 -2.19 -7.19 -14.95
CA ASP A 128 -2.37 -8.57 -14.53
C ASP A 128 -3.86 -8.94 -14.51
N PRO A 129 -4.29 -10.00 -15.23
CA PRO A 129 -5.69 -10.40 -15.26
C PRO A 129 -6.27 -10.77 -13.89
N LEU A 130 -5.48 -11.37 -13.00
CA LEU A 130 -5.94 -11.72 -11.65
C LEU A 130 -6.22 -10.48 -10.82
N MET A 131 -5.32 -9.50 -10.85
CA MET A 131 -5.52 -8.23 -10.16
C MET A 131 -6.73 -7.49 -10.72
N ARG A 132 -6.89 -7.47 -12.03
CA ARG A 132 -8.05 -6.85 -12.68
C ARG A 132 -9.35 -7.48 -12.21
N SER A 133 -9.39 -8.81 -12.15
CA SER A 133 -10.55 -9.54 -11.67
C SER A 133 -10.90 -9.18 -10.23
N LEU A 134 -9.90 -9.12 -9.35
CA LEU A 134 -10.09 -8.73 -7.94
C LEU A 134 -10.68 -7.33 -7.82
N LEU A 135 -10.17 -6.36 -8.57
CA LEU A 135 -10.68 -4.99 -8.55
C LEU A 135 -12.12 -4.91 -9.07
N GLN A 136 -12.44 -5.64 -10.12
CA GLN A 136 -13.79 -5.69 -10.69
C GLN A 136 -14.79 -6.30 -9.72
N GLN A 137 -14.43 -7.37 -9.03
CA GLN A 137 -15.30 -8.00 -8.04
C GLN A 137 -15.65 -7.02 -6.93
N ARG A 138 -14.67 -6.26 -6.44
CA ARG A 138 -14.91 -5.27 -5.39
C ARG A 138 -15.80 -4.13 -5.87
N THR A 139 -15.59 -3.65 -7.08
CA THR A 139 -16.40 -2.60 -7.68
C THR A 139 -17.86 -3.05 -7.84
N ARG A 140 -18.08 -4.30 -8.27
CA ARG A 140 -19.43 -4.86 -8.39
C ARG A 140 -20.12 -4.95 -7.04
N ARG A 141 -19.42 -5.38 -5.99
CA ARG A 141 -19.96 -5.45 -4.62
C ARG A 141 -20.35 -4.06 -4.11
N SER A 142 -19.54 -3.04 -4.39
CA SER A 142 -19.86 -1.66 -4.00
C SER A 142 -21.12 -1.15 -4.71
N LYS A 143 -21.30 -1.51 -5.97
CA LYS A 143 -22.49 -1.09 -6.75
C LYS A 143 -23.77 -1.87 -6.37
N ALA A 144 -23.63 -3.06 -5.80
CA ALA A 144 -24.75 -3.90 -5.40
C ALA A 144 -25.43 -3.45 -4.10
N LYS A 145 -24.87 -2.47 -3.43
CA LYS A 145 -25.50 -1.85 -2.26
C LYS A 145 -26.35 -0.66 -2.73
#